data_46d45ecb4f6910606a822ca8854cd0df
#
_entry.id   46d45ecb4f6910606a822ca8854cd0df
#
_cell.length_a   1.000
_cell.length_b   1.000
_cell.length_c   1.000
_cell.angle_alpha   90.00
_cell.angle_beta   90.00
_cell.angle_gamma   90.00
#
_symmetry.space_group_name_H-M   'P 1'
#
loop_
_entity.id
_entity.type
_entity.pdbx_description
1 polymer ?
#
loop_
_entity_poly.entity_id
_entity_poly.type
_entity_poly.pdbx_seq_one_letter_code
_entity_poly.pdbx_strand_id
1 'polypeptide(L)'
;MLLYAMDGNPEPQIKGVLENDVVREMNKRTEDNDPDYTRIGDLQYHHFAVDVPKGCKSLKITLDGYEETKKFDLSLMAKRGEMAFHDNTTDKVVSHGCKKSLTINKPKPGRWYISVRCETTVTTATNKYGTYYRSYKSVLNGVPYKVAVSY
;
A
#
# COMPACT_ATOMS: atom_id res chain seq x y z
N MET A 1 -8.60 -16.87 10.47
CA MET A 1 -7.79 -17.32 11.61
C MET A 1 -6.37 -16.81 11.46
N LEU A 2 -5.79 -16.31 12.52
CA LEU A 2 -4.38 -15.92 12.52
C LEU A 2 -3.51 -17.17 12.63
N LEU A 3 -2.63 -17.34 11.65
CA LEU A 3 -1.59 -18.37 11.73
C LEU A 3 -0.37 -17.78 12.42
N TYR A 4 0.25 -18.55 13.25
CA TYR A 4 1.48 -18.15 13.93
C TYR A 4 2.65 -18.93 13.35
N ALA A 5 3.76 -18.20 13.14
CA ALA A 5 5.03 -18.83 12.84
C ALA A 5 5.51 -19.67 14.02
N MET A 6 6.52 -20.50 13.81
CA MET A 6 7.04 -21.44 14.83
C MET A 6 7.53 -20.73 16.09
N ASP A 7 7.90 -19.47 16.00
CA ASP A 7 8.34 -18.63 17.13
C ASP A 7 7.18 -17.95 17.86
N GLY A 8 5.94 -18.21 17.48
CA GLY A 8 4.76 -17.62 18.09
C GLY A 8 4.34 -16.28 17.52
N ASN A 9 5.07 -15.71 16.58
CA ASN A 9 4.69 -14.47 15.90
C ASN A 9 3.63 -14.74 14.83
N PRO A 10 2.65 -13.84 14.64
CA PRO A 10 1.71 -13.99 13.54
C PRO A 10 2.42 -13.89 12.20
N GLU A 11 2.01 -14.72 11.24
CA GLU A 11 2.50 -14.60 9.87
C GLU A 11 2.08 -13.26 9.29
N PRO A 12 2.97 -12.60 8.50
CA PRO A 12 2.61 -11.37 7.81
C PRO A 12 1.44 -11.60 6.86
N GLN A 13 0.46 -10.70 6.91
CA GLN A 13 -0.69 -10.76 6.01
C GLN A 13 -0.46 -9.87 4.81
N ILE A 14 -0.68 -10.44 3.62
CA ILE A 14 -0.73 -9.68 2.39
C ILE A 14 -2.19 -9.48 1.98
N LYS A 15 -2.46 -8.38 1.27
CA LYS A 15 -3.80 -8.09 0.73
C LYS A 15 -4.14 -8.97 -0.46
N GLY A 16 -3.15 -9.57 -1.08
CA GLY A 16 -3.33 -10.51 -2.17
C GLY A 16 -2.09 -10.62 -3.04
N VAL A 17 -2.18 -11.49 -4.04
CA VAL A 17 -1.15 -11.67 -5.05
C VAL A 17 -1.58 -10.92 -6.30
N LEU A 18 -0.72 -10.03 -6.78
CA LEU A 18 -0.98 -9.24 -7.98
C LEU A 18 -0.70 -10.08 -9.22
N GLU A 19 -1.59 -9.97 -10.19
CA GLU A 19 -1.48 -10.67 -11.47
C GLU A 19 -1.00 -9.70 -12.55
N ASN A 20 -0.25 -10.23 -13.52
CA ASN A 20 0.28 -9.44 -14.62
C ASN A 20 -0.83 -8.72 -15.40
N ASP A 21 -0.69 -7.42 -15.56
CA ASP A 21 -1.60 -6.54 -16.31
C ASP A 21 -3.04 -6.48 -15.76
N VAL A 22 -3.24 -6.85 -14.51
CA VAL A 22 -4.54 -6.76 -13.85
C VAL A 22 -4.51 -5.64 -12.81
N VAL A 23 -5.35 -4.65 -12.99
CA VAL A 23 -5.52 -3.56 -12.02
C VAL A 23 -6.32 -4.04 -10.82
N ARG A 24 -5.75 -3.87 -9.64
CA ARG A 24 -6.45 -4.16 -8.40
C ARG A 24 -6.95 -2.87 -7.76
N GLU A 25 -8.25 -2.77 -7.61
CA GLU A 25 -8.89 -1.60 -7.00
C GLU A 25 -9.07 -1.83 -5.50
N MET A 26 -8.45 -0.96 -4.72
CA MET A 26 -8.50 -0.97 -3.26
C MET A 26 -9.40 0.16 -2.80
N ASN A 27 -10.69 0.08 -3.11
CA ASN A 27 -11.63 1.18 -2.92
C ASN A 27 -12.88 0.81 -2.12
N LYS A 28 -12.97 -0.41 -1.60
CA LYS A 28 -14.15 -0.83 -0.87
C LYS A 28 -14.20 -0.18 0.51
N ARG A 29 -15.24 0.58 0.76
CA ARG A 29 -15.47 1.18 2.08
C ARG A 29 -15.89 0.10 3.07
N THR A 30 -15.45 0.29 4.30
CA THR A 30 -16.02 -0.50 5.38
C THR A 30 -17.36 0.09 5.79
N GLU A 31 -18.32 -0.79 6.00
CA GLU A 31 -19.40 -0.55 6.92
C GLU A 31 -19.08 -1.32 8.19
N ASP A 32 -19.78 -1.05 9.27
CA ASP A 32 -19.51 -1.70 10.53
C ASP A 32 -19.42 -3.22 10.37
N ASN A 33 -18.28 -3.78 10.77
CA ASN A 33 -17.99 -5.22 10.69
C ASN A 33 -17.85 -5.80 9.27
N ASP A 34 -17.62 -4.98 8.24
CA ASP A 34 -17.36 -5.50 6.90
C ASP A 34 -15.90 -6.01 6.81
N PRO A 35 -15.67 -7.33 6.64
CA PRO A 35 -14.32 -7.87 6.53
C PRO A 35 -13.62 -7.54 5.21
N ASP A 36 -14.36 -7.05 4.21
CA ASP A 36 -13.83 -6.80 2.88
C ASP A 36 -13.34 -5.36 2.68
N TYR A 37 -13.19 -4.61 3.77
CA TYR A 37 -12.65 -3.26 3.71
C TYR A 37 -11.26 -3.25 3.10
N THR A 38 -11.05 -2.44 2.07
CA THR A 38 -9.80 -2.45 1.30
C THR A 38 -9.10 -1.10 1.20
N ARG A 39 -9.71 -0.02 1.68
CA ARG A 39 -9.05 1.30 1.67
C ARG A 39 -7.90 1.34 2.67
N ILE A 40 -6.86 2.12 2.35
CA ILE A 40 -5.73 2.26 3.26
C ILE A 40 -6.00 3.39 4.25
N GLY A 41 -5.74 3.12 5.52
CA GLY A 41 -5.96 4.08 6.58
C GLY A 41 -4.73 4.90 6.93
N ASP A 42 -4.91 5.79 7.90
CA ASP A 42 -3.92 6.71 8.43
C ASP A 42 -2.62 5.98 8.78
N LEU A 43 -1.53 6.32 8.10
CA LEU A 43 -0.17 5.77 8.29
C LEU A 43 -0.07 4.24 8.18
N GLN A 44 -1.05 3.59 7.56
CA GLN A 44 -1.03 2.14 7.36
C GLN A 44 -0.16 1.74 6.17
N TYR A 45 0.34 0.51 6.24
CA TYR A 45 0.91 -0.22 5.10
C TYR A 45 -0.09 -1.23 4.57
N HIS A 46 -0.15 -1.35 3.25
CA HIS A 46 -0.76 -2.49 2.57
C HIS A 46 0.33 -3.24 1.80
N HIS A 47 0.42 -4.54 2.01
CA HIS A 47 1.41 -5.38 1.33
C HIS A 47 0.73 -6.31 0.34
N PHE A 48 1.34 -6.44 -0.83
CA PHE A 48 0.95 -7.39 -1.87
C PHE A 48 2.14 -8.26 -2.21
N ALA A 49 1.88 -9.39 -2.83
CA ALA A 49 2.93 -10.22 -3.42
C ALA A 49 2.78 -10.27 -4.92
N VAL A 50 3.86 -10.50 -5.62
CA VAL A 50 3.87 -10.81 -7.04
C VAL A 50 4.94 -11.87 -7.29
N ASP A 51 4.60 -12.90 -8.07
CA ASP A 51 5.52 -13.96 -8.41
C ASP A 51 6.11 -13.67 -9.80
N VAL A 52 7.38 -13.27 -9.80
CA VAL A 52 8.09 -12.87 -11.02
C VAL A 52 8.76 -14.08 -11.64
N PRO A 53 8.42 -14.43 -12.90
CA PRO A 53 9.04 -15.55 -13.59
C PRO A 53 10.46 -15.24 -14.01
N LYS A 54 11.21 -16.29 -14.37
CA LYS A 54 12.55 -16.16 -14.95
C LYS A 54 12.49 -15.43 -16.28
N GLY A 55 13.51 -14.62 -16.55
CA GLY A 55 13.69 -13.98 -17.84
C GLY A 55 12.88 -12.70 -18.05
N CYS A 56 12.23 -12.17 -17.02
CA CYS A 56 11.58 -10.88 -17.12
C CYS A 56 12.59 -9.76 -17.36
N LYS A 57 12.28 -8.90 -18.33
CA LYS A 57 13.12 -7.72 -18.62
C LYS A 57 12.91 -6.59 -17.64
N SER A 58 11.68 -6.43 -17.18
CA SER A 58 11.33 -5.41 -16.20
C SER A 58 10.08 -5.80 -15.42
N LEU A 59 10.01 -5.32 -14.21
CA LEU A 59 8.80 -5.34 -13.40
C LEU A 59 8.37 -3.88 -13.21
N LYS A 60 7.25 -3.52 -13.80
CA LYS A 60 6.69 -2.19 -13.66
C LYS A 60 5.51 -2.22 -12.70
N ILE A 61 5.55 -1.37 -11.69
CA ILE A 61 4.52 -1.27 -10.68
C ILE A 61 3.91 0.12 -10.78
N THR A 62 2.59 0.20 -10.85
CA THR A 62 1.88 1.48 -10.91
C THR A 62 0.92 1.61 -9.74
N LEU A 63 0.88 2.80 -9.19
CA LEU A 63 -0.05 3.20 -8.14
C LEU A 63 -0.81 4.41 -8.64
N ASP A 64 -2.11 4.40 -8.47
CA ASP A 64 -2.95 5.53 -8.86
C ASP A 64 -4.03 5.75 -7.80
N GLY A 65 -4.58 6.95 -7.78
CA GLY A 65 -5.68 7.30 -6.91
C GLY A 65 -6.97 7.50 -7.69
N TYR A 66 -7.93 8.07 -7.01
CA TYR A 66 -9.19 8.53 -7.58
C TYR A 66 -9.24 10.05 -7.52
N GLU A 67 -10.18 10.67 -8.20
CA GLU A 67 -10.27 12.13 -8.25
C GLU A 67 -10.32 12.75 -6.85
N GLU A 68 -11.12 12.17 -5.96
CA GLU A 68 -11.30 12.66 -4.59
C GLU A 68 -10.08 12.42 -3.68
N THR A 69 -9.10 11.63 -4.11
CA THR A 69 -7.96 11.26 -3.26
C THR A 69 -6.64 11.88 -3.69
N LYS A 70 -6.64 12.77 -4.68
CA LYS A 70 -5.41 13.42 -5.17
C LYS A 70 -4.64 14.20 -4.10
N LYS A 71 -5.34 14.66 -3.07
CA LYS A 71 -4.73 15.42 -1.96
C LYS A 71 -3.95 14.56 -0.97
N PHE A 72 -4.10 13.25 -1.02
CA PHE A 72 -3.41 12.35 -0.11
C PHE A 72 -2.09 11.88 -0.71
N ASP A 73 -1.14 11.57 0.17
CA ASP A 73 0.18 11.09 -0.21
C ASP A 73 0.28 9.59 0.07
N LEU A 74 0.47 8.81 -0.98
CA LEU A 74 0.73 7.38 -0.89
C LEU A 74 2.13 7.10 -1.43
N SER A 75 2.90 6.30 -0.71
CA SER A 75 4.21 5.84 -1.15
C SER A 75 4.11 4.43 -1.70
N LEU A 76 4.98 4.13 -2.65
CA LEU A 76 5.08 2.83 -3.31
C LEU A 76 6.49 2.29 -3.12
N MET A 77 6.60 1.02 -2.74
CA MET A 77 7.89 0.38 -2.55
C MET A 77 7.84 -1.10 -2.90
N ALA A 78 8.99 -1.66 -3.21
CA ALA A 78 9.12 -3.06 -3.59
C ALA A 78 10.37 -3.68 -2.98
N LYS A 79 10.30 -4.97 -2.64
CA LYS A 79 11.41 -5.75 -2.16
C LYS A 79 11.23 -7.22 -2.50
N ARG A 80 12.31 -7.87 -2.90
CA ARG A 80 12.29 -9.31 -3.16
C ARG A 80 12.45 -10.08 -1.86
N GLY A 81 11.62 -11.08 -1.66
CA GLY A 81 11.80 -12.07 -0.59
C GLY A 81 11.23 -11.71 0.76
N GLU A 82 10.95 -10.44 1.01
CA GLU A 82 10.32 -9.98 2.26
C GLU A 82 9.50 -8.72 2.04
N MET A 83 8.61 -8.40 2.96
CA MET A 83 7.78 -7.21 2.86
C MET A 83 8.63 -5.94 2.81
N ALA A 84 8.24 -5.02 1.93
CA ALA A 84 8.92 -3.75 1.77
C ALA A 84 8.43 -2.73 2.80
N PHE A 85 9.36 -2.04 3.42
CA PHE A 85 9.12 -0.92 4.33
C PHE A 85 10.06 0.23 3.95
N HIS A 86 9.81 1.41 4.50
CA HIS A 86 10.63 2.60 4.22
C HIS A 86 12.13 2.39 4.46
N ASP A 87 12.48 1.60 5.45
CA ASP A 87 13.85 1.47 5.93
C ASP A 87 14.57 0.20 5.44
N ASN A 88 13.92 -0.66 4.66
CA ASN A 88 14.52 -1.92 4.23
C ASN A 88 14.66 -2.06 2.72
N THR A 89 14.32 -1.03 1.94
CA THR A 89 14.45 -1.05 0.49
C THR A 89 14.80 0.31 -0.06
N THR A 90 15.57 0.32 -1.15
CA THR A 90 15.83 1.52 -1.95
C THR A 90 14.91 1.64 -3.16
N ASP A 91 14.18 0.58 -3.48
CA ASP A 91 13.18 0.57 -4.56
C ASP A 91 11.87 1.16 -4.06
N LYS A 92 11.80 2.49 -4.05
CA LYS A 92 10.64 3.20 -3.52
C LYS A 92 10.46 4.56 -4.17
N VAL A 93 9.20 5.02 -4.19
CA VAL A 93 8.80 6.35 -4.64
C VAL A 93 7.98 7.00 -3.53
N VAL A 94 8.46 8.11 -2.98
CA VAL A 94 7.90 8.77 -1.78
C VAL A 94 7.56 10.24 -2.08
N SER A 95 7.12 10.54 -3.29
CA SER A 95 6.71 11.88 -3.69
C SER A 95 5.27 12.18 -3.25
N HIS A 96 4.86 13.44 -3.34
CA HIS A 96 3.49 13.85 -3.03
C HIS A 96 2.49 13.23 -4.02
N GLY A 97 1.27 13.04 -3.55
CA GLY A 97 0.17 12.51 -4.33
C GLY A 97 0.08 11.00 -4.36
N CYS A 98 -0.90 10.50 -5.09
CA CYS A 98 -1.20 9.06 -5.17
C CYS A 98 -0.63 8.40 -6.42
N LYS A 99 -0.38 9.14 -7.50
CA LYS A 99 0.04 8.58 -8.78
C LYS A 99 1.55 8.37 -8.81
N LYS A 100 1.98 7.11 -8.89
CA LYS A 100 3.38 6.74 -8.87
C LYS A 100 3.67 5.56 -9.78
N SER A 101 4.91 5.47 -10.23
CA SER A 101 5.39 4.35 -11.03
C SER A 101 6.79 3.97 -10.55
N LEU A 102 7.02 2.69 -10.40
CA LEU A 102 8.30 2.12 -9.99
C LEU A 102 8.65 1.00 -10.97
N THR A 103 9.84 1.07 -11.56
CA THR A 103 10.31 0.06 -12.50
C THR A 103 11.57 -0.59 -11.98
N ILE A 104 11.58 -1.91 -11.93
CA ILE A 104 12.74 -2.71 -11.57
C ILE A 104 13.25 -3.39 -12.84
N ASN A 105 14.45 -3.03 -13.26
CA ASN A 105 15.06 -3.58 -14.45
C ASN A 105 15.66 -4.95 -14.14
N LYS A 106 15.42 -5.93 -15.02
CA LYS A 106 15.92 -7.29 -14.88
C LYS A 106 15.68 -7.86 -13.48
N PRO A 107 14.43 -7.89 -13.02
CA PRO A 107 14.14 -8.36 -11.68
C PRO A 107 14.56 -9.82 -11.52
N LYS A 108 15.17 -10.14 -10.39
CA LYS A 108 15.46 -11.53 -10.07
C LYS A 108 14.14 -12.30 -9.93
N PRO A 109 14.05 -13.54 -10.46
CA PRO A 109 12.83 -14.33 -10.34
C PRO A 109 12.52 -14.66 -8.88
N GLY A 110 11.26 -14.94 -8.63
CA GLY A 110 10.77 -15.30 -7.31
C GLY A 110 9.72 -14.34 -6.80
N ARG A 111 9.43 -14.45 -5.52
CA ARG A 111 8.39 -13.64 -4.91
C ARG A 111 8.92 -12.26 -4.51
N TRP A 112 8.27 -11.25 -5.05
CA TRP A 112 8.46 -9.85 -4.69
C TRP A 112 7.28 -9.38 -3.86
N TYR A 113 7.55 -8.47 -2.95
CA TYR A 113 6.51 -7.80 -2.17
C TYR A 113 6.41 -6.34 -2.61
N ILE A 114 5.17 -5.92 -2.82
CA ILE A 114 4.83 -4.57 -3.22
C ILE A 114 4.09 -3.95 -2.06
N SER A 115 4.53 -2.80 -1.60
CA SER A 115 3.93 -2.14 -0.44
C SER A 115 3.47 -0.75 -0.80
N VAL A 116 2.29 -0.42 -0.32
CA VAL A 116 1.71 0.92 -0.39
C VAL A 116 1.61 1.43 1.04
N ARG A 117 2.06 2.66 1.27
CA ARG A 117 1.89 3.29 2.57
C ARG A 117 1.15 4.59 2.45
N CYS A 118 0.17 4.80 3.32
CA CYS A 118 -0.47 6.10 3.46
C CYS A 118 0.43 7.00 4.32
N GLU A 119 0.99 8.02 3.69
CA GLU A 119 1.87 8.99 4.35
C GLU A 119 1.08 10.14 4.98
N THR A 120 -0.18 10.29 4.61
CA THR A 120 -1.04 11.33 5.17
C THR A 120 -1.57 10.88 6.51
N THR A 121 -1.51 11.78 7.47
CA THR A 121 -2.10 11.58 8.78
C THR A 121 -3.05 12.71 9.11
N VAL A 122 -4.04 12.44 9.94
CA VAL A 122 -4.92 13.46 10.47
C VAL A 122 -4.15 14.40 11.38
N THR A 123 -4.39 15.70 11.25
CA THR A 123 -3.82 16.69 12.16
C THR A 123 -4.89 17.19 13.12
N THR A 124 -4.46 17.50 14.33
CA THR A 124 -5.33 18.00 15.38
C THR A 124 -4.83 19.35 15.91
N ALA A 125 -5.73 20.10 16.50
CA ALA A 125 -5.41 21.31 17.23
C ALA A 125 -6.21 21.34 18.54
N THR A 126 -5.73 22.09 19.51
CA THR A 126 -6.38 22.19 20.81
C THR A 126 -6.73 23.65 21.12
N ASN A 127 -7.91 23.87 21.63
CA ASN A 127 -8.35 25.18 22.14
C ASN A 127 -9.00 25.01 23.54
N LYS A 128 -9.60 26.06 24.05
CA LYS A 128 -10.22 26.01 25.37
C LYS A 128 -11.40 25.04 25.50
N TYR A 129 -11.92 24.54 24.37
CA TYR A 129 -13.02 23.58 24.34
C TYR A 129 -12.56 22.14 24.19
N GLY A 130 -11.25 21.90 23.98
CA GLY A 130 -10.67 20.58 23.81
C GLY A 130 -9.91 20.43 22.51
N THR A 131 -9.64 19.18 22.16
CA THR A 131 -8.92 18.81 20.95
C THR A 131 -9.90 18.51 19.82
N TYR A 132 -9.59 18.98 18.62
CA TYR A 132 -10.42 18.77 17.43
C TYR A 132 -9.55 18.43 16.21
N TYR A 133 -10.14 17.81 15.19
CA TYR A 133 -9.45 17.54 13.93
C TYR A 133 -9.29 18.83 13.14
N ARG A 134 -8.05 19.13 12.77
CA ARG A 134 -7.70 20.34 12.02
C ARG A 134 -7.72 20.11 10.52
N SER A 135 -7.14 19.00 10.04
CA SER A 135 -7.08 18.69 8.62
C SER A 135 -6.95 17.20 8.37
N TYR A 136 -7.24 16.81 7.15
CA TYR A 136 -7.17 15.42 6.68
C TYR A 136 -8.03 14.41 7.45
N LYS A 137 -9.09 14.87 8.10
CA LYS A 137 -10.00 13.99 8.86
C LYS A 137 -10.51 12.82 8.00
N SER A 138 -10.71 13.04 6.70
CA SER A 138 -11.22 12.01 5.79
C SER A 138 -10.27 10.82 5.62
N VAL A 139 -8.99 10.94 5.98
CA VAL A 139 -8.06 9.80 5.96
C VAL A 139 -8.50 8.70 6.93
N LEU A 140 -9.24 9.05 7.96
CA LEU A 140 -9.78 8.08 8.92
C LEU A 140 -10.83 7.15 8.31
N ASN A 141 -11.45 7.55 7.20
CA ASN A 141 -12.39 6.73 6.44
C ASN A 141 -11.69 5.85 5.40
N GLY A 142 -10.37 5.90 5.36
CA GLY A 142 -9.56 5.19 4.39
C GLY A 142 -9.42 5.90 3.05
N VAL A 143 -8.27 5.73 2.42
CA VAL A 143 -7.93 6.30 1.13
C VAL A 143 -8.03 5.20 0.07
N PRO A 144 -8.92 5.34 -0.92
CA PRO A 144 -8.98 4.37 -2.02
C PRO A 144 -7.83 4.59 -2.99
N TYR A 145 -7.35 3.51 -3.59
CA TYR A 145 -6.29 3.53 -4.59
C TYR A 145 -6.37 2.31 -5.50
N LYS A 146 -5.56 2.35 -6.56
CA LYS A 146 -5.41 1.24 -7.51
C LYS A 146 -3.93 0.88 -7.59
N VAL A 147 -3.64 -0.41 -7.69
CA VAL A 147 -2.28 -0.90 -7.86
C VAL A 147 -2.26 -1.96 -8.96
N ALA A 148 -1.22 -1.93 -9.77
CA ALA A 148 -1.04 -2.90 -10.85
C ALA A 148 0.43 -3.21 -11.06
N VAL A 149 0.71 -4.39 -11.58
CA VAL A 149 2.04 -4.80 -12.01
C VAL A 149 2.00 -5.24 -13.47
N SER A 150 3.11 -5.04 -14.16
CA SER A 150 3.32 -5.51 -15.53
C SER A 150 4.72 -6.08 -15.64
N TYR A 151 4.82 -7.31 -16.14
CA TYR A 151 6.10 -7.98 -16.31
C TYR A 151 6.11 -8.93 -17.49
#